data_3d755d8a929c5c23145fcee0df773aeb
#
_entry.id   3d755d8a929c5c23145fcee0df773aeb
#
_cell.length_a   1.000
_cell.length_b   1.000
_cell.length_c   1.000
_cell.angle_alpha   90.00
_cell.angle_beta   90.00
_cell.angle_gamma   90.00
#
_symmetry.space_group_name_H-M   'P 1'
#
loop_
_entity.id
_entity.type
_entity.pdbx_description
1 polymer ?
#
loop_
_entity_poly.entity_id
_entity_poly.type
_entity_poly.pdbx_seq_one_letter_code
_entity_poly.pdbx_strand_id
1 'polypeptide(L)'
;SKRTWTYRGKKETKDDVVHLWTPMKIRGSKYYTINRDHPLVESIIEEFPESRKKLDTLLEQIGLMLPLNSLYVDLTNDEKLVNESEITANEAIENAKLLLANYSSVEEKKLMLSGLKNVDMFLEHYETLVDMVERGEL
;
A
#
# COMPACT_ATOMS: atom_id res chain seq x y z
N SER A 1 -10.62 -7.45 -9.06
CA SER A 1 -11.25 -8.50 -8.28
C SER A 1 -10.98 -8.31 -6.80
N LYS A 2 -12.01 -8.41 -6.04
CA LYS A 2 -11.91 -8.23 -4.60
C LYS A 2 -11.62 -9.59 -3.95
N ARG A 3 -10.43 -9.73 -3.41
CA ARG A 3 -10.10 -10.87 -2.57
C ARG A 3 -10.62 -10.59 -1.18
N THR A 4 -11.43 -11.50 -0.67
CA THR A 4 -11.88 -11.40 0.72
C THR A 4 -10.88 -12.16 1.59
N TRP A 5 -10.15 -11.43 2.39
CA TRP A 5 -9.21 -12.02 3.33
C TRP A 5 -9.96 -12.34 4.61
N THR A 6 -10.02 -13.61 4.94
CA THR A 6 -10.69 -14.08 6.15
C THR A 6 -9.74 -14.00 7.33
N TYR A 7 -9.39 -12.80 7.72
CA TYR A 7 -8.74 -12.60 9.00
C TYR A 7 -9.77 -12.49 10.11
N ARG A 8 -9.32 -12.68 11.32
CA ARG A 8 -10.14 -12.39 12.47
C ARG A 8 -10.45 -10.91 12.49
N GLY A 9 -11.70 -10.57 12.35
CA GLY A 9 -12.12 -9.19 12.41
C GLY A 9 -12.73 -8.66 11.14
N LYS A 10 -13.28 -7.49 11.27
CA LYS A 10 -14.01 -6.80 10.21
C LYS A 10 -13.15 -5.67 9.66
N LYS A 11 -13.06 -5.60 8.33
CA LYS A 11 -12.40 -4.50 7.64
C LYS A 11 -13.21 -3.21 7.82
N GLU A 12 -12.52 -2.14 8.23
CA GLU A 12 -13.08 -0.79 8.25
C GLU A 12 -12.46 0.02 7.11
N THR A 13 -13.27 0.45 6.15
CA THR A 13 -12.85 1.37 5.10
C THR A 13 -13.71 2.63 5.17
N LYS A 14 -13.06 3.79 5.13
CA LYS A 14 -13.72 5.10 5.21
C LYS A 14 -13.64 5.89 3.90
N ASP A 15 -12.86 5.44 2.92
CA ASP A 15 -12.67 6.10 1.64
C ASP A 15 -12.41 5.09 0.53
N ASP A 16 -12.29 5.58 -0.70
CA ASP A 16 -12.04 4.76 -1.90
C ASP A 16 -10.55 4.59 -2.20
N VAL A 17 -9.69 5.11 -1.33
CA VAL A 17 -8.24 5.01 -1.49
C VAL A 17 -7.76 3.62 -1.08
N VAL A 18 -6.90 3.05 -1.90
CA VAL A 18 -6.25 1.77 -1.58
C VAL A 18 -5.04 2.08 -0.70
N HIS A 19 -5.17 1.78 0.58
CA HIS A 19 -4.10 1.99 1.56
C HIS A 19 -3.28 0.73 1.77
N LEU A 20 -2.00 0.92 2.08
CA LEU A 20 -1.11 -0.19 2.44
C LEU A 20 -1.56 -0.89 3.72
N TRP A 21 -2.04 -0.12 4.68
CA TRP A 21 -2.57 -0.64 5.93
C TRP A 21 -4.09 -0.70 5.89
N THR A 22 -4.64 -1.79 6.41
CA THR A 22 -6.09 -1.94 6.56
C THR A 22 -6.43 -1.97 8.04
N PRO A 23 -7.28 -1.05 8.52
CA PRO A 23 -7.78 -1.13 9.89
C PRO A 23 -8.78 -2.28 10.01
N MET A 24 -8.64 -3.05 11.08
CA MET A 24 -9.47 -4.20 11.39
C MET A 24 -10.04 -4.04 12.79
N LYS A 25 -11.21 -4.63 13.00
CA LYS A 25 -11.88 -4.59 14.31
C LYS A 25 -12.31 -5.99 14.70
N ILE A 26 -11.93 -6.40 15.90
CA ILE A 26 -12.36 -7.68 16.46
C ILE A 26 -12.77 -7.49 17.92
N ARG A 27 -13.99 -7.89 18.26
CA ARG A 27 -14.52 -7.81 19.65
C ARG A 27 -14.31 -6.45 20.31
N GLY A 28 -14.49 -5.37 19.53
CA GLY A 28 -14.30 -4.01 20.03
C GLY A 28 -12.86 -3.52 20.05
N SER A 29 -11.89 -4.38 19.80
CA SER A 29 -10.48 -4.01 19.69
C SER A 29 -10.10 -3.70 18.26
N LYS A 30 -9.29 -2.67 18.07
CA LYS A 30 -8.81 -2.25 16.77
C LYS A 30 -7.38 -2.72 16.54
N TYR A 31 -7.09 -3.22 15.35
CA TYR A 31 -5.73 -3.54 14.95
C TYR A 31 -5.55 -3.25 13.45
N TYR A 32 -4.33 -3.33 12.98
CA TYR A 32 -4.01 -3.05 11.57
C TYR A 32 -3.38 -4.27 10.93
N THR A 33 -3.66 -4.44 9.65
CA THR A 33 -3.02 -5.48 8.83
C THR A 33 -2.53 -4.87 7.53
N ILE A 34 -1.52 -5.48 6.93
CA ILE A 34 -1.07 -5.08 5.60
C ILE A 34 -2.10 -5.53 4.57
N ASN A 35 -2.48 -4.62 3.69
CA ASN A 35 -3.46 -4.88 2.63
C ASN A 35 -2.83 -5.74 1.53
N ARG A 36 -3.27 -7.02 1.42
CA ARG A 36 -2.77 -7.94 0.39
C ARG A 36 -3.21 -7.54 -1.03
N ASP A 37 -4.25 -6.72 -1.13
CA ASP A 37 -4.73 -6.22 -2.43
C ASP A 37 -4.01 -4.95 -2.87
N HIS A 38 -3.12 -4.42 -2.04
CA HIS A 38 -2.28 -3.30 -2.44
C HIS A 38 -1.35 -3.73 -3.58
N PRO A 39 -1.27 -2.96 -4.69
CA PRO A 39 -0.52 -3.38 -5.88
C PRO A 39 0.94 -3.75 -5.62
N LEU A 40 1.61 -3.05 -4.72
CA LEU A 40 3.00 -3.37 -4.38
C LEU A 40 3.10 -4.73 -3.68
N VAL A 41 2.17 -5.03 -2.79
CA VAL A 41 2.13 -6.31 -2.08
C VAL A 41 1.79 -7.45 -3.04
N GLU A 42 0.78 -7.26 -3.89
CA GLU A 42 0.42 -8.26 -4.91
C GLU A 42 1.58 -8.59 -5.85
N SER A 43 2.32 -7.56 -6.28
CA SER A 43 3.44 -7.77 -7.19
C SER A 43 4.52 -8.66 -6.58
N ILE A 44 4.80 -8.51 -5.29
CA ILE A 44 5.79 -9.34 -4.59
C ILE A 44 5.28 -10.77 -4.43
N ILE A 45 4.04 -10.94 -4.04
CA ILE A 45 3.43 -12.27 -3.86
C ILE A 45 3.41 -13.03 -5.18
N GLU A 46 3.07 -12.37 -6.28
CA GLU A 46 3.03 -12.97 -7.60
C GLU A 46 4.42 -13.33 -8.14
N GLU A 47 5.42 -12.50 -7.83
CA GLU A 47 6.80 -12.73 -8.27
C GLU A 47 7.46 -13.90 -7.55
N PHE A 48 7.09 -14.18 -6.30
CA PHE A 48 7.70 -15.21 -5.48
C PHE A 48 6.66 -16.21 -4.95
N PRO A 49 5.99 -16.96 -5.82
CA PRO A 49 4.91 -17.86 -5.38
C PRO A 49 5.37 -18.95 -4.40
N GLU A 50 6.61 -19.43 -4.51
CA GLU A 50 7.17 -20.43 -3.59
C GLU A 50 7.43 -19.85 -2.20
N SER A 51 7.52 -18.54 -2.06
CA SER A 51 7.73 -17.86 -0.77
C SER A 51 6.45 -17.28 -0.19
N ARG A 52 5.30 -17.53 -0.81
CA ARG A 52 4.03 -16.95 -0.43
C ARG A 52 3.69 -17.13 1.05
N LYS A 53 3.88 -18.34 1.56
CA LYS A 53 3.56 -18.64 2.96
C LYS A 53 4.43 -17.83 3.93
N LYS A 54 5.72 -17.70 3.63
CA LYS A 54 6.63 -16.88 4.45
C LYS A 54 6.27 -15.40 4.38
N LEU A 55 5.92 -14.91 3.19
CA LEU A 55 5.51 -13.53 3.00
C LEU A 55 4.22 -13.23 3.75
N ASP A 56 3.21 -14.08 3.64
CA ASP A 56 1.95 -13.91 4.39
C ASP A 56 2.20 -13.88 5.89
N THR A 57 3.06 -14.77 6.40
CA THR A 57 3.40 -14.80 7.81
C THR A 57 4.10 -13.51 8.24
N LEU A 58 5.06 -13.04 7.45
CA LEU A 58 5.76 -11.78 7.75
C LEU A 58 4.79 -10.60 7.77
N LEU A 59 3.94 -10.49 6.77
CA LEU A 59 2.98 -9.39 6.67
C LEU A 59 1.98 -9.41 7.83
N GLU A 60 1.53 -10.60 8.23
CA GLU A 60 0.67 -10.74 9.41
C GLU A 60 1.38 -10.27 10.67
N GLN A 61 2.63 -10.68 10.88
CA GLN A 61 3.39 -10.28 12.05
C GLN A 61 3.67 -8.77 12.07
N ILE A 62 3.96 -8.17 10.94
CA ILE A 62 4.14 -6.71 10.84
C ILE A 62 2.87 -6.01 11.36
N GLY A 63 1.70 -6.48 10.96
CA GLY A 63 0.44 -5.92 11.43
C GLY A 63 0.22 -6.10 12.94
N LEU A 64 0.44 -7.32 13.43
CA LEU A 64 0.22 -7.64 14.83
C LEU A 64 1.24 -6.99 15.78
N MET A 65 2.45 -6.76 15.30
CA MET A 65 3.54 -6.23 16.12
C MET A 65 3.72 -4.72 16.01
N LEU A 66 2.74 -4.01 15.46
CA LEU A 66 2.77 -2.55 15.48
C LEU A 66 2.83 -2.05 16.93
N PRO A 67 3.71 -1.08 17.23
CA PRO A 67 3.85 -0.56 18.58
C PRO A 67 2.75 0.44 18.93
N LEU A 68 1.49 -0.01 18.90
CA LEU A 68 0.31 0.85 19.06
C LEU A 68 0.28 1.55 20.42
N ASN A 69 0.68 0.85 21.49
CA ASN A 69 0.72 1.47 22.82
C ASN A 69 1.75 2.59 22.90
N SER A 70 2.93 2.37 22.33
CA SER A 70 3.97 3.41 22.28
C SER A 70 3.53 4.61 21.44
N LEU A 71 2.91 4.35 20.30
CA LEU A 71 2.36 5.41 19.44
C LEU A 71 1.27 6.21 20.17
N TYR A 72 0.40 5.52 20.90
CA TYR A 72 -0.64 6.18 21.69
C TYR A 72 -0.04 7.08 22.78
N VAL A 73 0.95 6.59 23.50
CA VAL A 73 1.63 7.36 24.56
C VAL A 73 2.32 8.58 23.96
N ASP A 74 3.05 8.41 22.87
CA ASP A 74 3.73 9.51 22.19
C ASP A 74 2.73 10.56 21.69
N LEU A 75 1.62 10.14 21.10
CA LEU A 75 0.58 11.04 20.60
C LEU A 75 -0.09 11.83 21.73
N THR A 76 -0.34 11.20 22.87
CA THR A 76 -0.96 11.88 24.04
C THR A 76 0.00 12.84 24.73
N ASN A 77 1.31 12.55 24.71
CA ASN A 77 2.32 13.40 25.32
C ASN A 77 2.70 14.57 24.41
N ASP A 78 2.84 14.32 23.10
CA ASP A 78 3.17 15.37 22.13
C ASP A 78 2.67 14.96 20.74
N GLU A 79 1.57 15.56 20.31
CA GLU A 79 0.96 15.29 19.00
C GLU A 79 1.90 15.56 17.83
N LYS A 80 2.91 16.41 18.01
CA LYS A 80 3.85 16.74 16.95
C LYS A 80 4.90 15.66 16.69
N LEU A 81 5.05 14.70 17.62
CA LEU A 81 5.99 13.61 17.46
C LEU A 81 5.47 12.51 16.53
N VAL A 82 4.16 12.41 16.35
CA VAL A 82 3.55 11.35 15.55
C VAL A 82 2.85 11.98 14.36
N ASN A 83 3.50 11.94 13.20
CA ASN A 83 2.96 12.41 11.94
C ASN A 83 3.06 11.32 10.89
N GLU A 84 2.05 11.24 10.01
CA GLU A 84 2.15 10.45 8.81
C GLU A 84 3.14 11.10 7.85
N SER A 85 4.07 10.29 7.34
CA SER A 85 5.00 10.75 6.32
C SER A 85 4.28 10.92 4.99
N GLU A 86 4.54 12.02 4.31
CA GLU A 86 4.03 12.22 2.96
C GLU A 86 4.96 11.54 1.95
N ILE A 87 4.35 10.92 0.93
CA ILE A 87 5.11 10.34 -0.17
C ILE A 87 5.55 11.47 -1.10
N THR A 88 6.86 11.61 -1.30
CA THR A 88 7.40 12.60 -2.23
C THR A 88 7.20 12.17 -3.68
N ALA A 89 7.30 13.12 -4.61
CA ALA A 89 7.24 12.81 -6.03
C ALA A 89 8.34 11.81 -6.44
N ASN A 90 9.55 11.96 -5.93
CA ASN A 90 10.64 11.03 -6.22
C ASN A 90 10.36 9.62 -5.73
N GLU A 91 9.80 9.47 -4.54
CA GLU A 91 9.40 8.16 -4.01
C GLU A 91 8.30 7.53 -4.86
N ALA A 92 7.30 8.31 -5.26
CA ALA A 92 6.25 7.83 -6.15
C ALA A 92 6.81 7.36 -7.50
N ILE A 93 7.75 8.11 -8.06
CA ILE A 93 8.41 7.75 -9.32
C ILE A 93 9.19 6.44 -9.18
N GLU A 94 9.98 6.30 -8.13
CA GLU A 94 10.76 5.07 -7.90
C GLU A 94 9.87 3.86 -7.69
N ASN A 95 8.78 4.02 -6.94
CA ASN A 95 7.81 2.95 -6.72
C ASN A 95 7.09 2.57 -8.03
N ALA A 96 6.75 3.56 -8.84
CA ALA A 96 6.14 3.33 -10.15
C ALA A 96 7.08 2.57 -11.09
N LYS A 97 8.37 2.91 -11.09
CA LYS A 97 9.37 2.19 -11.89
C LYS A 97 9.39 0.71 -11.57
N LEU A 98 9.31 0.35 -10.29
CA LEU A 98 9.27 -1.05 -9.88
C LEU A 98 8.06 -1.78 -10.43
N LEU A 99 6.89 -1.15 -10.37
CA LEU A 99 5.64 -1.77 -10.84
C LEU A 99 5.54 -1.80 -12.36
N LEU A 100 6.18 -0.87 -13.06
CA LEU A 100 6.13 -0.78 -14.52
C LEU A 100 7.30 -1.50 -15.22
N ALA A 101 8.23 -2.06 -14.46
CA ALA A 101 9.46 -2.64 -15.01
C ALA A 101 9.23 -3.75 -16.05
N ASN A 102 8.13 -4.48 -15.95
CA ASN A 102 7.81 -5.59 -16.84
C ASN A 102 7.00 -5.18 -18.07
N TYR A 103 6.70 -3.91 -18.22
CA TYR A 103 5.93 -3.38 -19.33
C TYR A 103 6.84 -2.55 -20.23
N SER A 104 6.74 -2.76 -21.53
CA SER A 104 7.66 -2.13 -22.50
C SER A 104 7.03 -1.01 -23.32
N SER A 105 5.72 -1.08 -23.58
CA SER A 105 5.05 -0.06 -24.41
C SER A 105 4.44 1.04 -23.56
N VAL A 106 4.27 2.21 -24.14
CA VAL A 106 3.60 3.34 -23.49
C VAL A 106 2.16 2.97 -23.15
N GLU A 107 1.47 2.28 -24.06
CA GLU A 107 0.08 1.88 -23.86
C GLU A 107 -0.08 0.93 -22.68
N GLU A 108 0.80 -0.07 -22.56
CA GLU A 108 0.78 -1.00 -21.45
C GLU A 108 1.04 -0.30 -20.11
N LYS A 109 2.03 0.60 -20.09
CA LYS A 109 2.36 1.38 -18.90
C LYS A 109 1.21 2.29 -18.49
N LYS A 110 0.57 2.95 -19.43
CA LYS A 110 -0.62 3.79 -19.16
C LYS A 110 -1.78 2.97 -18.61
N LEU A 111 -2.01 1.80 -19.18
CA LEU A 111 -3.07 0.89 -18.69
C LEU A 111 -2.78 0.45 -17.26
N MET A 112 -1.54 0.07 -16.96
CA MET A 112 -1.15 -0.30 -15.60
C MET A 112 -1.32 0.87 -14.64
N LEU A 113 -0.88 2.07 -15.02
CA LEU A 113 -1.04 3.27 -14.21
C LEU A 113 -2.50 3.59 -13.91
N SER A 114 -3.41 3.36 -14.86
CA SER A 114 -4.83 3.63 -14.62
C SER A 114 -5.39 2.84 -13.44
N GLY A 115 -4.85 1.66 -13.17
CA GLY A 115 -5.20 0.85 -12.01
C GLY A 115 -4.58 1.35 -10.70
N LEU A 116 -3.65 2.28 -10.77
CA LEU A 116 -2.94 2.82 -9.61
C LEU A 116 -3.44 4.20 -9.16
N LYS A 117 -4.42 4.73 -9.85
CA LYS A 117 -4.92 6.10 -9.63
C LYS A 117 -5.32 6.38 -8.18
N ASN A 118 -5.97 5.41 -7.53
CA ASN A 118 -6.49 5.57 -6.17
C ASN A 118 -5.61 4.88 -5.12
N VAL A 119 -4.39 4.49 -5.48
CA VAL A 119 -3.46 3.88 -4.55
C VAL A 119 -2.72 4.96 -3.77
N ASP A 120 -2.62 4.80 -2.46
CA ASP A 120 -2.09 5.79 -1.53
C ASP A 120 -0.75 6.41 -1.94
N MET A 121 0.20 5.58 -2.36
CA MET A 121 1.55 6.05 -2.72
C MET A 121 1.63 6.77 -4.07
N PHE A 122 0.57 6.76 -4.87
CA PHE A 122 0.55 7.38 -6.20
C PHE A 122 -0.47 8.50 -6.35
N LEU A 123 -1.44 8.55 -5.44
CA LEU A 123 -2.62 9.41 -5.55
C LEU A 123 -2.29 10.87 -5.84
N GLU A 124 -1.38 11.46 -5.08
CA GLU A 124 -1.04 12.88 -5.20
C GLU A 124 -0.12 13.19 -6.39
N HIS A 125 0.56 12.18 -6.92
CA HIS A 125 1.55 12.36 -7.99
C HIS A 125 1.15 11.69 -9.29
N TYR A 126 -0.10 11.26 -9.39
CA TYR A 126 -0.59 10.47 -10.51
C TYR A 126 -0.39 11.16 -11.86
N GLU A 127 -0.76 12.44 -11.96
CA GLU A 127 -0.62 13.19 -13.21
C GLU A 127 0.85 13.32 -13.66
N THR A 128 1.74 13.50 -12.71
CA THR A 128 3.18 13.52 -12.97
C THR A 128 3.65 12.20 -13.57
N LEU A 129 3.18 11.08 -13.03
CA LEU A 129 3.54 9.75 -13.51
C LEU A 129 3.02 9.50 -14.93
N VAL A 130 1.79 9.90 -15.21
CA VAL A 130 1.19 9.80 -16.54
C VAL A 130 2.01 10.60 -17.56
N ASP A 131 2.35 11.84 -17.23
CA ASP A 131 3.15 12.69 -18.09
C ASP A 131 4.51 12.08 -18.39
N MET A 132 5.16 11.50 -17.38
CA MET A 132 6.45 10.84 -17.53
C MET A 132 6.38 9.61 -18.45
N VAL A 133 5.33 8.83 -18.35
CA VAL A 133 5.12 7.69 -19.24
C VAL A 133 4.94 8.17 -20.68
N GLU A 134 4.14 9.21 -20.88
CA GLU A 134 3.90 9.77 -22.22
C GLU A 134 5.17 10.34 -22.87
N ARG A 135 6.08 10.86 -22.06
CA ARG A 135 7.37 11.38 -22.53
C ARG A 135 8.45 10.31 -22.64
N GLY A 136 8.16 9.07 -22.31
CA GLY A 136 9.14 8.00 -22.35
C GLY A 136 10.16 8.05 -21.20
N GLU A 137 9.89 8.78 -20.14
CA GLU A 137 10.79 8.93 -18.98
C GLU A 137 10.55 7.88 -17.91
N LEU A 138 9.47 7.13 -18.02
CA LEU A 138 9.09 6.15 -17.01
C LEU A 138 8.74 4.75 -17.59
#